data_b05b661a233ce11ff21107db963d2e26
#
_entry.id   b05b661a233ce11ff21107db963d2e26
#
_cell.length_a   1.000
_cell.length_b   1.000
_cell.length_c   1.000
_cell.angle_alpha   90.00
_cell.angle_beta   90.00
_cell.angle_gamma   90.00
#
_symmetry.space_group_name_H-M   'P 1'
#
loop_
_entity.id
_entity.type
_entity.pdbx_description
1 polymer ?
#
loop_
_entity_poly.entity_id
_entity_poly.type
_entity_poly.pdbx_seq_one_letter_code
_entity_poly.pdbx_strand_id
1 'polypeptide(L)'
;METNDKKISVNKGNEAELNIIREIAESGDDCPVLMLNLNKYHDEAGFPNGSPYRDYINVLEDLLPRVGGRIVWRSASLGRAVGEQDIDEILAAWYPSHQAFLDLPGQPGAKENFRLRKICVKSAVIHRCNGVLP
;
A
#
# COMPACT_ATOMS: atom_id res chain seq x y z
N MET A 1 18.01 -13.74 -12.25
CA MET A 1 17.67 -13.95 -10.86
C MET A 1 17.31 -12.66 -10.17
N GLU A 2 18.22 -11.72 -10.06
CA GLU A 2 17.94 -10.42 -9.43
C GLU A 2 16.76 -9.71 -10.06
N THR A 3 16.64 -9.80 -11.39
CA THR A 3 15.56 -9.16 -12.12
C THR A 3 14.18 -9.65 -11.68
N ASN A 4 14.06 -10.97 -11.42
CA ASN A 4 12.79 -11.55 -10.98
C ASN A 4 12.45 -11.10 -9.56
N ASP A 5 13.43 -11.06 -8.67
CA ASP A 5 13.23 -10.61 -7.29
C ASP A 5 12.75 -9.16 -7.26
N LYS A 6 13.33 -8.30 -8.08
CA LYS A 6 12.91 -6.91 -8.19
C LYS A 6 11.49 -6.77 -8.71
N LYS A 7 11.09 -7.60 -9.69
CA LYS A 7 9.75 -7.54 -10.28
C LYS A 7 8.67 -7.94 -9.30
N ILE A 8 8.94 -8.91 -8.43
CA ILE A 8 7.95 -9.37 -7.46
C ILE A 8 7.96 -8.57 -6.16
N SER A 9 8.99 -7.74 -5.94
CA SER A 9 9.13 -6.98 -4.69
C SER A 9 8.02 -5.95 -4.48
N VAL A 10 7.33 -5.53 -5.54
CA VAL A 10 6.23 -4.55 -5.47
C VAL A 10 5.11 -5.02 -4.53
N ASN A 11 4.86 -6.35 -4.48
CA ASN A 11 3.81 -6.93 -3.65
C ASN A 11 4.36 -7.79 -2.52
N LYS A 12 5.68 -7.83 -2.36
CA LYS A 12 6.34 -8.68 -1.36
C LYS A 12 6.74 -7.83 -0.15
N GLY A 13 6.28 -8.25 1.02
CA GLY A 13 6.67 -7.60 2.27
C GLY A 13 8.06 -8.00 2.73
N ASN A 14 8.61 -7.21 3.65
CA ASN A 14 9.84 -7.53 4.35
C ASN A 14 9.52 -8.54 5.44
N GLU A 15 10.15 -9.70 5.40
CA GLU A 15 9.80 -10.84 6.26
C GLU A 15 9.86 -10.50 7.76
N ALA A 16 10.93 -9.85 8.19
CA ALA A 16 11.09 -9.46 9.59
C ALA A 16 9.96 -8.53 10.06
N GLU A 17 9.59 -7.56 9.24
CA GLU A 17 8.52 -6.62 9.56
C GLU A 17 7.16 -7.30 9.55
N LEU A 18 6.91 -8.22 8.63
CA LEU A 18 5.67 -9.00 8.60
C LEU A 18 5.53 -9.85 9.86
N ASN A 19 6.63 -10.40 10.37
CA ASN A 19 6.62 -11.15 11.63
C ASN A 19 6.24 -10.26 12.80
N ILE A 20 6.74 -9.02 12.84
CA ILE A 20 6.36 -8.05 13.87
C ILE A 20 4.86 -7.76 13.79
N ILE A 21 4.34 -7.55 12.60
CA ILE A 21 2.91 -7.30 12.38
C ILE A 21 2.07 -8.48 12.90
N ARG A 22 2.47 -9.71 12.60
CA ARG A 22 1.79 -10.92 13.07
C ARG A 22 1.82 -11.04 14.59
N GLU A 23 2.96 -10.75 15.19
CA GLU A 23 3.10 -10.77 16.66
C GLU A 23 2.17 -9.76 17.32
N ILE A 24 2.09 -8.55 16.79
CA ILE A 24 1.18 -7.52 17.32
C ILE A 24 -0.28 -7.99 17.17
N ALA A 25 -0.63 -8.54 16.02
CA ALA A 25 -1.99 -9.03 15.76
C ALA A 25 -2.41 -10.13 16.75
N GLU A 26 -1.46 -10.95 17.18
CA GLU A 26 -1.72 -12.09 18.08
C GLU A 26 -1.57 -11.73 19.56
N SER A 27 -1.04 -10.56 19.88
CA SER A 27 -0.61 -10.21 21.25
C SER A 27 -1.76 -9.92 22.21
N GLY A 28 -2.97 -9.65 21.70
CA GLY A 28 -4.05 -9.13 22.51
C GLY A 28 -4.01 -7.62 22.71
N ASP A 29 -2.94 -6.99 22.28
CA ASP A 29 -2.76 -5.52 22.35
C ASP A 29 -2.67 -4.91 20.96
N ASP A 30 -3.38 -5.49 19.98
CA ASP A 30 -3.41 -4.95 18.64
C ASP A 30 -3.99 -3.53 18.64
N CYS A 31 -3.56 -2.74 17.69
CA CYS A 31 -3.89 -1.32 17.66
C CYS A 31 -3.95 -0.81 16.21
N PRO A 32 -4.57 0.34 15.99
CA PRO A 32 -4.63 0.92 14.64
C PRO A 32 -3.25 1.18 14.05
N VAL A 33 -3.16 1.06 12.75
CA VAL A 33 -1.93 1.24 12.00
C VAL A 33 -2.19 2.04 10.73
N LEU A 34 -1.27 2.94 10.41
CA LEU A 34 -1.30 3.71 9.17
C LEU A 34 -0.18 3.22 8.27
N MET A 35 -0.54 2.71 7.10
CA MET A 35 0.44 2.28 6.10
C MET A 35 0.65 3.42 5.12
N LEU A 36 1.80 4.07 5.21
CA LEU A 36 2.16 5.19 4.35
C LEU A 36 2.88 4.65 3.13
N ASN A 37 2.23 4.74 1.99
CA ASN A 37 2.72 4.21 0.71
C ASN A 37 3.37 5.35 -0.07
N LEU A 38 4.64 5.14 -0.45
CA LEU A 38 5.39 6.05 -1.31
C LEU A 38 5.54 5.34 -2.65
N ASN A 39 4.76 5.76 -3.64
CA ASN A 39 4.59 5.02 -4.89
C ASN A 39 5.20 5.73 -6.09
N LYS A 40 5.94 4.99 -6.89
CA LYS A 40 6.34 5.35 -8.25
C LYS A 40 5.56 4.48 -9.21
N TYR A 41 4.93 5.10 -10.20
CA TYR A 41 4.11 4.37 -11.17
C TYR A 41 4.82 4.17 -12.50
N HIS A 42 4.48 3.11 -13.20
CA HIS A 42 4.87 2.94 -14.60
C HIS A 42 4.15 3.99 -15.46
N ASP A 43 4.77 4.37 -16.56
CA ASP A 43 4.15 5.32 -17.51
C ASP A 43 2.79 4.82 -18.00
N GLU A 44 2.66 3.51 -18.20
CA GLU A 44 1.43 2.88 -18.68
C GLU A 44 0.26 3.05 -17.71
N ALA A 45 0.53 3.28 -16.43
CA ALA A 45 -0.52 3.56 -15.45
C ALA A 45 -1.28 4.85 -15.76
N GLY A 46 -0.57 5.81 -16.36
CA GLY A 46 -1.17 7.08 -16.72
C GLY A 46 -1.51 7.96 -15.54
N PHE A 47 -0.74 7.87 -14.45
CA PHE A 47 -0.98 8.70 -13.26
C PHE A 47 -0.92 10.19 -13.64
N PRO A 48 -1.84 11.05 -13.16
CA PRO A 48 -2.95 10.75 -12.24
C PRO A 48 -4.31 10.48 -12.90
N ASN A 49 -4.44 10.60 -14.21
CA ASN A 49 -5.75 10.59 -14.88
C ASN A 49 -5.99 9.37 -15.77
N GLY A 50 -4.98 8.55 -16.01
CA GLY A 50 -5.09 7.37 -16.88
C GLY A 50 -5.96 6.28 -16.26
N SER A 51 -6.61 5.49 -17.13
CA SER A 51 -7.56 4.49 -16.68
C SER A 51 -6.95 3.35 -15.84
N PRO A 52 -5.74 2.84 -16.15
CA PRO A 52 -5.18 1.80 -15.28
C PRO A 52 -4.98 2.27 -13.85
N TYR A 53 -4.43 3.47 -13.66
CA TYR A 53 -4.25 4.05 -12.34
C TYR A 53 -5.60 4.24 -11.63
N ARG A 54 -6.57 4.82 -12.33
CA ARG A 54 -7.89 5.07 -11.74
C ARG A 54 -8.58 3.78 -11.34
N ASP A 55 -8.47 2.75 -12.16
CA ASP A 55 -9.02 1.43 -11.83
C ASP A 55 -8.37 0.85 -10.58
N TYR A 56 -7.04 0.98 -10.47
CA TYR A 56 -6.31 0.55 -9.29
C TYR A 56 -6.80 1.25 -8.03
N ILE A 57 -6.92 2.57 -8.06
CA ILE A 57 -7.39 3.33 -6.89
C ILE A 57 -8.84 3.00 -6.55
N ASN A 58 -9.71 2.86 -7.54
CA ASN A 58 -11.10 2.52 -7.30
C ASN A 58 -11.24 1.16 -6.61
N VAL A 59 -10.49 0.17 -7.08
CA VAL A 59 -10.52 -1.17 -6.47
C VAL A 59 -9.97 -1.11 -5.04
N LEU A 60 -8.91 -0.35 -4.81
CA LEU A 60 -8.35 -0.19 -3.47
C LEU A 60 -9.33 0.49 -2.52
N GLU A 61 -10.01 1.53 -2.97
CA GLU A 61 -11.03 2.22 -2.16
C GLU A 61 -12.19 1.32 -1.79
N ASP A 62 -12.54 0.36 -2.64
CA ASP A 62 -13.59 -0.61 -2.36
C ASP A 62 -13.09 -1.74 -1.46
N LEU A 63 -11.82 -2.09 -1.55
CA LEU A 63 -11.22 -3.20 -0.82
C LEU A 63 -10.98 -2.88 0.66
N LEU A 64 -10.41 -1.71 0.95
CA LEU A 64 -10.03 -1.34 2.32
C LEU A 64 -11.18 -1.39 3.32
N PRO A 65 -12.40 -0.90 2.99
CA PRO A 65 -13.51 -0.97 3.94
C PRO A 65 -13.92 -2.38 4.33
N ARG A 66 -13.57 -3.39 3.55
CA ARG A 66 -13.90 -4.79 3.85
C ARG A 66 -13.20 -5.28 5.12
N VAL A 67 -12.10 -4.64 5.50
CA VAL A 67 -11.40 -4.92 6.76
C VAL A 67 -11.50 -3.76 7.74
N GLY A 68 -12.40 -2.80 7.49
CA GLY A 68 -12.56 -1.62 8.35
C GLY A 68 -11.55 -0.52 8.09
N GLY A 69 -10.78 -0.62 7.02
CA GLY A 69 -9.78 0.37 6.65
C GLY A 69 -10.30 1.44 5.71
N ARG A 70 -9.46 2.39 5.42
CA ARG A 70 -9.77 3.46 4.45
C ARG A 70 -8.51 4.18 4.02
N ILE A 71 -8.58 4.86 2.89
CA ILE A 71 -7.57 5.84 2.49
C ILE A 71 -7.89 7.13 3.25
N VAL A 72 -6.98 7.55 4.12
CA VAL A 72 -7.14 8.78 4.91
C VAL A 72 -6.89 10.00 4.05
N TRP A 73 -5.84 9.95 3.25
CA TRP A 73 -5.52 10.98 2.26
C TRP A 73 -4.52 10.42 1.25
N ARG A 74 -4.43 11.09 0.13
CA ARG A 74 -3.38 10.84 -0.85
C ARG A 74 -3.04 12.16 -1.56
N SER A 75 -1.80 12.26 -2.03
CA SER A 75 -1.32 13.47 -2.66
C SER A 75 -0.26 13.14 -3.71
N ALA A 76 -0.32 13.84 -4.83
CA ALA A 76 0.74 13.77 -5.81
C ALA A 76 1.99 14.45 -5.26
N SER A 77 3.15 13.84 -5.49
CA SER A 77 4.42 14.47 -5.22
C SER A 77 4.72 15.46 -6.34
N LEU A 78 5.00 16.70 -5.98
CA LEU A 78 5.33 17.74 -6.96
C LEU A 78 6.83 17.85 -7.23
N GLY A 79 7.64 17.26 -6.36
CA GLY A 79 9.09 17.33 -6.45
C GLY A 79 9.71 17.06 -5.09
N ARG A 80 11.02 17.18 -5.03
CA ARG A 80 11.80 16.90 -3.83
C ARG A 80 12.46 18.18 -3.34
N ALA A 81 12.08 18.60 -2.16
CA ALA A 81 12.76 19.71 -1.52
C ALA A 81 14.13 19.28 -0.97
N VAL A 82 14.21 18.02 -0.53
CA VAL A 82 15.44 17.42 0.01
C VAL A 82 15.44 15.94 -0.37
N GLY A 83 16.62 15.41 -0.69
CA GLY A 83 16.81 14.00 -0.98
C GLY A 83 16.55 13.62 -2.43
N GLU A 84 16.69 12.33 -2.72
CA GLU A 84 16.70 11.83 -4.09
C GLU A 84 15.61 10.80 -4.39
N GLN A 85 14.76 10.48 -3.42
CA GLN A 85 13.68 9.51 -3.64
C GLN A 85 12.68 10.07 -4.65
N ASP A 86 12.53 9.37 -5.77
CA ASP A 86 11.63 9.78 -6.84
C ASP A 86 10.33 8.98 -6.73
N ILE A 87 9.25 9.67 -6.37
CA ILE A 87 7.93 9.08 -6.28
C ILE A 87 6.89 9.96 -6.98
N ASP A 88 5.75 9.37 -7.30
CA ASP A 88 4.64 10.08 -7.94
C ASP A 88 3.54 10.43 -6.94
N GLU A 89 3.28 9.56 -5.98
CA GLU A 89 2.15 9.73 -5.06
C GLU A 89 2.49 9.20 -3.68
N ILE A 90 1.97 9.89 -2.67
CA ILE A 90 1.94 9.41 -1.29
C ILE A 90 0.49 9.06 -0.98
N LEU A 91 0.28 7.86 -0.42
CA LEU A 91 -1.04 7.35 -0.10
C LEU A 91 -1.05 6.81 1.31
N ALA A 92 -1.92 7.33 2.16
CA ALA A 92 -2.03 6.92 3.55
C ALA A 92 -3.25 6.01 3.73
N ALA A 93 -2.99 4.70 3.92
CA ALA A 93 -4.02 3.69 4.13
C ALA A 93 -4.08 3.34 5.62
N TRP A 94 -5.23 3.60 6.23
CA TRP A 94 -5.45 3.35 7.65
C TRP A 94 -6.17 2.02 7.86
N TYR A 95 -5.76 1.28 8.89
CA TYR A 95 -6.39 0.03 9.31
C TYR A 95 -6.70 0.10 10.80
N PRO A 96 -7.86 -0.45 11.24
CA PRO A 96 -8.21 -0.43 12.67
C PRO A 96 -7.32 -1.32 13.52
N SER A 97 -6.59 -2.24 12.91
CA SER A 97 -5.70 -3.17 13.60
C SER A 97 -4.67 -3.73 12.63
N HIS A 98 -3.61 -4.32 13.15
CA HIS A 98 -2.63 -5.05 12.35
C HIS A 98 -3.26 -6.31 11.73
N GLN A 99 -4.19 -6.95 12.46
CA GLN A 99 -4.92 -8.10 11.93
C GLN A 99 -5.72 -7.72 10.67
N ALA A 100 -6.35 -6.55 10.68
CA ALA A 100 -7.09 -6.06 9.50
C ALA A 100 -6.19 -5.97 8.26
N PHE A 101 -4.97 -5.46 8.44
CA PHE A 101 -3.99 -5.42 7.35
C PHE A 101 -3.66 -6.82 6.85
N LEU A 102 -3.47 -7.79 7.75
CA LEU A 102 -3.17 -9.17 7.38
C LEU A 102 -4.37 -9.85 6.68
N ASP A 103 -5.58 -9.44 6.99
CA ASP A 103 -6.80 -10.01 6.43
C ASP A 103 -7.09 -9.50 5.01
N LEU A 104 -6.45 -8.42 4.59
CA LEU A 104 -6.74 -7.78 3.31
C LEU A 104 -6.60 -8.74 2.11
N PRO A 105 -5.53 -9.54 2.00
CA PRO A 105 -5.36 -10.43 0.84
C PRO A 105 -6.45 -11.48 0.69
N GLY A 106 -7.18 -11.80 1.76
CA GLY A 106 -8.25 -12.79 1.73
C GLY A 106 -9.61 -12.23 1.34
N GLN A 107 -9.73 -10.94 1.09
CA GLN A 107 -11.01 -10.31 0.83
C GLN A 107 -11.42 -10.40 -0.64
N PRO A 108 -12.73 -10.39 -0.94
CA PRO A 108 -13.19 -10.23 -2.32
C PRO A 108 -12.62 -8.93 -2.91
N GLY A 109 -12.07 -9.03 -4.11
CA GLY A 109 -11.42 -7.88 -4.77
C GLY A 109 -9.92 -7.80 -4.57
N ALA A 110 -9.33 -8.56 -3.63
CA ALA A 110 -7.90 -8.51 -3.37
C ALA A 110 -7.07 -8.97 -4.59
N LYS A 111 -7.50 -10.02 -5.27
CA LYS A 111 -6.79 -10.49 -6.47
C LYS A 111 -6.75 -9.42 -7.56
N GLU A 112 -7.85 -8.73 -7.78
CA GLU A 112 -7.93 -7.66 -8.76
C GLU A 112 -7.04 -6.48 -8.34
N ASN A 113 -7.06 -6.15 -7.07
CA ASN A 113 -6.19 -5.10 -6.53
C ASN A 113 -4.70 -5.42 -6.79
N PHE A 114 -4.27 -6.63 -6.49
CA PHE A 114 -2.88 -7.04 -6.71
C PHE A 114 -2.53 -7.07 -8.19
N ARG A 115 -3.45 -7.51 -9.05
CA ARG A 115 -3.25 -7.51 -10.50
C ARG A 115 -3.02 -6.09 -11.02
N LEU A 116 -3.88 -5.16 -10.62
CA LEU A 116 -3.78 -3.75 -11.03
C LEU A 116 -2.54 -3.09 -10.42
N ARG A 117 -2.21 -3.42 -9.18
CA ARG A 117 -1.00 -2.92 -8.54
C ARG A 117 0.25 -3.30 -9.32
N LYS A 118 0.34 -4.55 -9.78
CA LYS A 118 1.47 -5.00 -10.61
C LYS A 118 1.58 -4.25 -11.92
N ILE A 119 0.45 -3.92 -12.53
CA ILE A 119 0.43 -3.16 -13.78
C ILE A 119 0.87 -1.73 -13.55
N CYS A 120 0.41 -1.10 -12.48
CA CYS A 120 0.58 0.33 -12.25
C CYS A 120 1.85 0.69 -11.50
N VAL A 121 2.21 -0.07 -10.47
CA VAL A 121 3.27 0.34 -9.53
C VAL A 121 4.63 -0.18 -9.97
N LYS A 122 5.53 0.75 -10.27
CA LYS A 122 6.90 0.44 -10.64
C LYS A 122 7.74 0.12 -9.40
N SER A 123 7.59 0.93 -8.36
CA SER A 123 8.24 0.70 -7.08
C SER A 123 7.41 1.32 -5.97
N ALA A 124 7.47 0.72 -4.80
CA ALA A 124 6.74 1.21 -3.64
C ALA A 124 7.56 0.96 -2.38
N VAL A 125 7.46 1.90 -1.46
CA VAL A 125 7.93 1.73 -0.08
C VAL A 125 6.71 1.97 0.80
N ILE A 126 6.45 1.06 1.73
CA ILE A 126 5.34 1.21 2.67
C ILE A 126 5.94 1.28 4.06
N HIS A 127 5.72 2.40 4.73
CA HIS A 127 6.11 2.57 6.13
C HIS A 127 4.93 2.27 7.02
N ARG A 128 5.16 1.46 8.06
CA ARG A 128 4.18 1.21 9.11
C ARG A 128 4.28 2.35 10.13
N CYS A 129 3.21 3.12 10.24
CA CYS A 129 3.14 4.29 11.10
C CYS A 129 2.08 4.09 12.17
N ASN A 130 2.15 4.89 13.24
CA ASN A 130 1.15 4.88 14.29
C ASN A 130 -0.22 5.23 13.70
N GLY A 131 -1.21 4.38 13.91
CA GLY A 131 -2.57 4.56 13.41
C GLY A 131 -3.45 5.40 14.30
N VAL A 132 -2.96 5.86 15.45
CA VAL A 132 -3.69 6.83 16.28
C VAL A 132 -3.47 8.18 15.64
N LEU A 133 -4.49 8.69 14.95
CA LEU A 133 -4.41 9.95 14.23
C LEU A 133 -4.51 11.13 15.21
N PRO A 134 -3.74 12.20 14.98
CA PRO A 134 -3.80 13.37 15.86
C PRO A 134 -5.13 14.12 15.77
#